data_0324d152a794760ccd840de6035e9315
#
_entry.id   0324d152a794760ccd840de6035e9315
#
_cell.length_a   1.000
_cell.length_b   1.000
_cell.length_c   1.000
_cell.angle_alpha   90.00
_cell.angle_beta   90.00
_cell.angle_gamma   90.00
#
_symmetry.space_group_name_H-M   'P 1'
#
loop_
_entity.id
_entity.type
_entity.pdbx_description
1 polymer ?
#
loop_
_entity_poly.entity_id
_entity_poly.type
_entity_poly.pdbx_seq_one_letter_code
_entity_poly.pdbx_strand_id
1 'polypeptide(L)'
;MKNIRFGIVLYIGLVISNCAYAQIPLFKQFPQCREHIPYISLGSLPTPIGPLKSLGAALNCNSLYIKRDDLTGKKTEEFQLYGGNKVRKLEFLLADALFNHQAKTIVTFGAAGSNHALATAIYAHELGLNAILMLKDQPNSAVVRHNLLLDRYYNAQLQWYPDNETRSSAANKLLKEASKAYLIPTGGSNSIGVLGFVNAAFELADQIKTGQISEPDLIYIPIGSCGTAAGLLLGMQAANIRSHLICVIVEPEEKQDEFLKQIKKLFVEINENLHALDASFHLYDFPEDQLVLNKKFCGPSYGVLIPEAADAITRMQQTEQIRVEGTYSAKAIAAIIDDASSGALEEKTVLFWNTYCGIDFSHLFEENDYKQLPAEFQSYFEGAHTEVKNY
;
A
#
# COMPACT_ATOMS: atom_id res chain seq x y z
N MET A 1 6.72 36.85 -13.42
CA MET A 1 8.11 36.69 -12.89
C MET A 1 8.53 35.26 -13.11
N LYS A 2 9.78 35.00 -13.43
CA LYS A 2 10.32 33.88 -14.18
C LYS A 2 10.05 32.49 -13.57
N ASN A 3 9.38 31.62 -14.35
CA ASN A 3 9.33 30.17 -14.17
C ASN A 3 10.75 29.60 -14.27
N ILE A 4 11.31 29.18 -13.15
CA ILE A 4 12.51 28.35 -13.15
C ILE A 4 12.03 26.90 -13.17
N ARG A 5 11.91 26.35 -14.37
CA ARG A 5 11.81 24.91 -14.58
C ARG A 5 13.19 24.31 -14.31
N PHE A 6 13.40 23.73 -13.16
CA PHE A 6 14.50 22.80 -12.94
C PHE A 6 14.06 21.44 -13.50
N GLY A 7 14.30 21.26 -14.80
CA GLY A 7 14.36 19.94 -15.39
C GLY A 7 15.65 19.26 -14.95
N ILE A 8 15.61 18.45 -13.90
CA ILE A 8 16.65 17.47 -13.63
C ILE A 8 16.41 16.35 -14.63
N VAL A 9 17.01 16.49 -15.82
CA VAL A 9 17.26 15.37 -16.70
C VAL A 9 18.30 14.52 -15.98
N LEU A 10 17.85 13.57 -15.19
CA LEU A 10 18.71 12.51 -14.67
C LEU A 10 19.13 11.70 -15.91
N TYR A 11 20.35 11.94 -16.37
CA TYR A 11 21.08 11.03 -17.24
C TYR A 11 21.11 9.70 -16.49
N ILE A 12 20.23 8.75 -16.85
CA ILE A 12 20.32 7.35 -16.45
C ILE A 12 21.52 6.79 -17.22
N GLY A 13 22.70 7.26 -16.87
CA GLY A 13 23.95 6.59 -17.12
C GLY A 13 23.90 5.35 -16.24
N LEU A 14 23.94 4.17 -16.87
CA LEU A 14 24.08 2.87 -16.23
C LEU A 14 25.30 2.83 -15.28
N VAL A 15 25.11 3.35 -14.07
CA VAL A 15 25.85 2.93 -12.89
C VAL A 15 24.77 2.60 -11.89
N ILE A 16 24.04 1.51 -12.15
CA ILE A 16 23.37 0.78 -11.08
C ILE A 16 24.49 0.34 -10.17
N SER A 17 24.77 1.14 -9.16
CA SER A 17 25.77 0.75 -8.20
C SER A 17 25.30 -0.57 -7.60
N ASN A 18 26.06 -1.63 -7.83
CA ASN A 18 25.85 -2.98 -7.26
C ASN A 18 25.63 -2.96 -5.73
N CYS A 19 25.87 -1.83 -5.08
CA CYS A 19 25.70 -1.64 -3.63
C CYS A 19 24.24 -1.48 -3.16
N ALA A 20 23.34 -0.82 -3.93
CA ALA A 20 21.97 -0.61 -3.49
C ALA A 20 21.14 -1.91 -3.51
N TYR A 21 21.36 -2.78 -4.49
CA TYR A 21 20.74 -4.10 -4.57
C TYR A 21 21.16 -5.05 -3.44
N ALA A 22 22.36 -4.90 -2.90
CA ALA A 22 22.89 -5.81 -1.87
C ALA A 22 22.20 -5.66 -0.49
N GLN A 23 21.38 -4.64 -0.30
CA GLN A 23 20.82 -4.30 1.01
C GLN A 23 19.38 -4.73 1.26
N ILE A 24 18.65 -5.23 0.23
CA ILE A 24 17.31 -5.72 0.44
C ILE A 24 17.34 -7.00 1.29
N PRO A 25 16.60 -7.06 2.41
CA PRO A 25 16.58 -8.23 3.30
C PRO A 25 16.31 -9.54 2.58
N LEU A 26 15.34 -9.59 1.66
CA LEU A 26 15.05 -10.77 0.83
C LEU A 26 16.29 -11.25 0.04
N PHE A 27 17.01 -10.35 -0.61
CA PHE A 27 18.17 -10.71 -1.43
C PHE A 27 19.42 -11.03 -0.61
N LYS A 28 19.49 -10.57 0.63
CA LYS A 28 20.54 -11.02 1.57
C LYS A 28 20.32 -12.47 1.95
N GLN A 29 19.07 -12.86 2.19
CA GLN A 29 18.73 -14.22 2.60
C GLN A 29 18.75 -15.19 1.42
N PHE A 30 18.33 -14.75 0.21
CA PHE A 30 18.23 -15.56 -1.01
C PHE A 30 18.93 -14.85 -2.18
N PRO A 31 20.27 -14.98 -2.26
CA PRO A 31 21.06 -14.20 -3.22
C PRO A 31 20.77 -14.52 -4.69
N GLN A 32 20.34 -15.75 -5.02
CA GLN A 32 20.03 -16.13 -6.40
C GLN A 32 18.78 -15.40 -6.92
N CYS A 33 17.81 -15.08 -6.05
CA CYS A 33 16.65 -14.26 -6.43
C CYS A 33 17.05 -12.89 -7.00
N ARG A 34 18.16 -12.32 -6.54
CA ARG A 34 18.67 -11.02 -7.00
C ARG A 34 19.01 -11.00 -8.50
N GLU A 35 19.45 -12.10 -9.06
CA GLU A 35 19.86 -12.18 -10.47
C GLU A 35 18.67 -12.14 -11.42
N HIS A 36 17.48 -12.50 -10.92
CA HIS A 36 16.27 -12.69 -11.70
C HIS A 36 15.15 -11.67 -11.40
N ILE A 37 15.15 -11.10 -10.20
CA ILE A 37 14.10 -10.17 -9.76
C ILE A 37 14.62 -8.74 -9.85
N PRO A 38 14.11 -7.94 -10.80
CA PRO A 38 14.46 -6.53 -10.89
C PRO A 38 13.91 -5.74 -9.68
N TYR A 39 14.67 -4.74 -9.25
CA TYR A 39 14.33 -3.89 -8.11
C TYR A 39 14.83 -2.45 -8.34
N ILE A 40 14.02 -1.47 -7.92
CA ILE A 40 14.39 -0.05 -7.85
C ILE A 40 14.07 0.46 -6.45
N SER A 41 15.04 1.07 -5.78
CA SER A 41 14.80 1.72 -4.49
C SER A 41 14.00 3.01 -4.72
N LEU A 42 12.74 2.98 -4.35
CA LEU A 42 11.82 4.13 -4.43
C LEU A 42 11.58 4.75 -3.07
N GLY A 43 11.66 3.95 -2.03
CA GLY A 43 11.32 4.33 -0.67
C GLY A 43 12.50 4.51 0.27
N SER A 44 12.19 5.00 1.47
CA SER A 44 13.08 5.03 2.63
C SER A 44 12.80 3.80 3.49
N LEU A 45 13.62 2.76 3.34
CA LEU A 45 13.53 1.49 4.06
C LEU A 45 14.82 1.23 4.85
N PRO A 46 14.76 0.56 6.01
CA PRO A 46 13.59 0.03 6.69
C PRO A 46 12.68 1.13 7.27
N THR A 47 11.35 0.87 7.34
CA THR A 47 10.45 1.79 8.04
C THR A 47 10.56 1.62 9.55
N PRO A 48 10.41 2.71 10.34
CA PRO A 48 10.51 2.61 11.79
C PRO A 48 9.40 1.75 12.41
N ILE A 49 9.72 1.16 13.58
CA ILE A 49 8.72 0.65 14.52
C ILE A 49 8.80 1.51 15.78
N GLY A 50 7.64 1.88 16.31
CA GLY A 50 7.56 2.66 17.55
C GLY A 50 6.35 2.28 18.39
N PRO A 51 6.37 2.53 19.72
CA PRO A 51 5.23 2.30 20.57
C PRO A 51 4.13 3.34 20.37
N LEU A 52 2.87 2.92 20.36
CA LEU A 52 1.68 3.77 20.47
C LEU A 52 1.33 3.91 21.96
N LYS A 53 2.11 4.73 22.69
CA LYS A 53 2.07 4.76 24.17
C LYS A 53 0.77 5.27 24.73
N SER A 54 0.25 6.37 24.19
CA SER A 54 -0.95 7.02 24.72
C SER A 54 -2.20 6.21 24.36
N LEU A 55 -2.26 5.71 23.12
CA LEU A 55 -3.34 4.82 22.70
C LEU A 55 -3.29 3.49 23.49
N GLY A 56 -2.11 2.89 23.60
CA GLY A 56 -1.91 1.65 24.36
C GLY A 56 -2.37 1.78 25.81
N ALA A 57 -2.00 2.88 26.49
CA ALA A 57 -2.45 3.16 27.85
C ALA A 57 -3.98 3.32 27.93
N ALA A 58 -4.60 4.02 26.97
CA ALA A 58 -6.05 4.22 26.91
C ALA A 58 -6.81 2.89 26.67
N LEU A 59 -6.15 1.91 26.03
CA LEU A 59 -6.73 0.60 25.69
C LEU A 59 -6.31 -0.51 26.67
N ASN A 60 -5.54 -0.22 27.73
CA ASN A 60 -4.91 -1.22 28.60
C ASN A 60 -4.06 -2.26 27.84
N CYS A 61 -3.49 -1.86 26.71
CA CYS A 61 -2.59 -2.67 25.88
C CYS A 61 -1.19 -2.03 25.86
N ASN A 62 -0.39 -2.29 26.88
CA ASN A 62 0.89 -1.61 27.11
C ASN A 62 1.96 -1.92 26.03
N SER A 63 1.83 -3.04 25.33
CA SER A 63 2.75 -3.48 24.26
C SER A 63 2.15 -3.28 22.87
N LEU A 64 1.51 -2.13 22.63
CA LEU A 64 0.97 -1.72 21.32
C LEU A 64 2.01 -0.92 20.55
N TYR A 65 2.34 -1.39 19.35
CA TYR A 65 3.34 -0.80 18.46
C TYR A 65 2.75 -0.48 17.09
N ILE A 66 3.45 0.39 16.36
CA ILE A 66 3.12 0.75 14.95
C ILE A 66 4.33 0.55 14.05
N LYS A 67 4.13 -0.14 12.91
CA LYS A 67 5.04 -0.18 11.77
C LYS A 67 4.70 0.98 10.83
N ARG A 68 5.65 1.87 10.59
CA ARG A 68 5.44 3.17 9.97
C ARG A 68 5.61 3.14 8.45
N ASP A 69 4.82 2.33 7.74
CA ASP A 69 4.84 2.35 6.27
C ASP A 69 4.26 3.64 5.67
N ASP A 70 3.56 4.45 6.47
CA ASP A 70 3.24 5.84 6.13
C ASP A 70 4.49 6.67 5.82
N LEU A 71 5.65 6.28 6.32
CA LEU A 71 6.94 6.94 6.13
C LEU A 71 7.84 6.29 5.07
N THR A 72 7.31 5.38 4.26
CA THR A 72 8.07 4.76 3.14
C THR A 72 8.49 5.78 2.08
N GLY A 73 7.77 6.90 1.93
CA GLY A 73 8.11 7.92 0.94
C GLY A 73 9.54 8.45 1.13
N LYS A 74 10.31 8.50 0.03
CA LYS A 74 11.67 9.01 0.07
C LYS A 74 11.71 10.44 0.59
N LYS A 75 12.53 10.68 1.58
CA LYS A 75 12.72 12.00 2.20
C LYS A 75 13.98 12.65 1.66
N THR A 76 13.86 13.90 1.22
CA THR A 76 14.96 14.82 0.93
C THR A 76 14.98 15.92 1.98
N GLU A 77 15.92 16.88 1.90
CA GLU A 77 15.95 18.05 2.80
C GLU A 77 14.75 18.98 2.56
N GLU A 78 14.23 19.02 1.33
CA GLU A 78 13.19 19.98 0.92
C GLU A 78 11.79 19.39 0.94
N PHE A 79 11.63 18.08 0.70
CA PHE A 79 10.32 17.45 0.63
C PHE A 79 10.37 15.96 0.98
N GLN A 80 9.20 15.38 1.20
CA GLN A 80 8.99 13.95 1.34
C GLN A 80 7.99 13.48 0.29
N LEU A 81 8.34 12.44 -0.47
CA LEU A 81 7.45 11.81 -1.43
C LEU A 81 6.32 11.05 -0.72
N TYR A 82 5.28 10.73 -1.49
CA TYR A 82 4.15 9.95 -1.02
C TYR A 82 4.60 8.58 -0.49
N GLY A 83 4.20 8.28 0.73
CA GLY A 83 4.50 7.02 1.41
C GLY A 83 3.37 5.98 1.28
N GLY A 84 3.28 5.13 2.29
CA GLY A 84 2.29 4.07 2.37
C GLY A 84 2.78 2.73 1.82
N ASN A 85 2.01 1.71 2.06
CA ASN A 85 2.36 0.32 1.76
C ASN A 85 2.59 0.03 0.26
N LYS A 86 2.08 0.89 -0.62
CA LYS A 86 2.17 0.67 -2.07
C LYS A 86 3.58 0.87 -2.61
N VAL A 87 4.39 1.71 -1.97
CA VAL A 87 5.78 1.96 -2.35
C VAL A 87 6.57 0.66 -2.41
N ARG A 88 6.45 -0.20 -1.38
CA ARG A 88 7.12 -1.51 -1.33
C ARG A 88 6.81 -2.40 -2.54
N LYS A 89 5.57 -2.37 -3.02
CA LYS A 89 5.14 -3.13 -4.20
C LYS A 89 5.67 -2.52 -5.49
N LEU A 90 5.62 -1.18 -5.56
CA LEU A 90 6.05 -0.43 -6.74
C LEU A 90 7.56 -0.54 -6.99
N GLU A 91 8.38 -0.76 -5.97
CA GLU A 91 9.81 -1.01 -6.11
C GLU A 91 10.13 -2.21 -7.03
N PHE A 92 9.28 -3.23 -6.98
CA PHE A 92 9.39 -4.41 -7.85
C PHE A 92 8.61 -4.24 -9.17
N LEU A 93 7.38 -3.73 -9.10
CA LEU A 93 6.51 -3.60 -10.28
C LEU A 93 7.04 -2.62 -11.31
N LEU A 94 7.54 -1.45 -10.86
CA LEU A 94 8.11 -0.45 -11.77
C LEU A 94 9.49 -0.87 -12.27
N ALA A 95 10.25 -1.63 -11.48
CA ALA A 95 11.49 -2.25 -11.93
C ALA A 95 11.22 -3.26 -13.06
N ASP A 96 10.25 -4.14 -12.88
CA ASP A 96 9.83 -5.11 -13.90
C ASP A 96 9.34 -4.41 -15.17
N ALA A 97 8.49 -3.40 -15.02
CA ALA A 97 8.01 -2.59 -16.14
C ALA A 97 9.15 -1.96 -16.95
N LEU A 98 10.16 -1.42 -16.27
CA LEU A 98 11.27 -0.72 -16.93
C LEU A 98 12.29 -1.69 -17.53
N PHE A 99 12.74 -2.69 -16.76
CA PHE A 99 13.88 -3.51 -17.18
C PHE A 99 13.48 -4.70 -18.03
N ASN A 100 12.36 -5.36 -17.72
CA ASN A 100 11.91 -6.54 -18.46
C ASN A 100 10.99 -6.16 -19.64
N HIS A 101 10.19 -5.09 -19.50
CA HIS A 101 9.19 -4.71 -20.50
C HIS A 101 9.50 -3.41 -21.23
N GLN A 102 10.55 -2.66 -20.84
CA GLN A 102 10.91 -1.37 -21.43
C GLN A 102 9.72 -0.41 -21.55
N ALA A 103 8.84 -0.47 -20.53
CA ALA A 103 7.61 0.30 -20.53
C ALA A 103 7.87 1.81 -20.58
N LYS A 104 6.95 2.52 -21.23
CA LYS A 104 6.89 3.99 -21.27
C LYS A 104 5.63 4.52 -20.63
N THR A 105 4.63 3.66 -20.50
CA THR A 105 3.34 4.00 -19.93
C THR A 105 2.92 2.91 -18.93
N ILE A 106 2.62 3.34 -17.72
CA ILE A 106 2.04 2.49 -16.68
C ILE A 106 0.53 2.67 -16.70
N VAL A 107 -0.18 1.56 -16.76
CA VAL A 107 -1.64 1.53 -16.66
C VAL A 107 -2.01 0.87 -15.34
N THR A 108 -2.94 1.44 -14.58
CA THR A 108 -3.42 0.78 -13.36
C THR A 108 -4.90 1.03 -13.11
N PHE A 109 -5.46 0.23 -12.21
CA PHE A 109 -6.86 0.25 -11.82
C PHE A 109 -7.04 0.79 -10.40
N GLY A 110 -8.10 1.57 -10.20
CA GLY A 110 -8.49 2.07 -8.89
C GLY A 110 -9.95 2.46 -8.81
N ALA A 111 -10.38 2.92 -7.63
CA ALA A 111 -11.50 3.81 -7.45
C ALA A 111 -10.99 5.26 -7.44
N ALA A 112 -11.86 6.26 -7.51
CA ALA A 112 -11.50 7.68 -7.63
C ALA A 112 -10.52 8.18 -6.56
N GLY A 113 -10.61 7.67 -5.32
CA GLY A 113 -9.67 8.01 -4.24
C GLY A 113 -8.62 6.93 -3.95
N SER A 114 -8.25 6.12 -4.95
CA SER A 114 -7.33 4.99 -4.76
C SER A 114 -5.92 5.41 -4.37
N ASN A 115 -5.49 5.09 -3.15
CA ASN A 115 -4.10 5.27 -2.70
C ASN A 115 -3.08 4.49 -3.55
N HIS A 116 -3.52 3.40 -4.21
CA HIS A 116 -2.66 2.64 -5.12
C HIS A 116 -2.46 3.37 -6.45
N ALA A 117 -3.55 3.86 -7.04
CA ALA A 117 -3.47 4.59 -8.30
C ALA A 117 -2.60 5.85 -8.12
N LEU A 118 -2.84 6.62 -7.05
CA LEU A 118 -2.04 7.79 -6.72
C LEU A 118 -0.56 7.46 -6.54
N ALA A 119 -0.21 6.47 -5.71
CA ALA A 119 1.19 6.07 -5.55
C ALA A 119 1.81 5.65 -6.89
N THR A 120 1.06 4.93 -7.74
CA THR A 120 1.54 4.54 -9.08
C THR A 120 1.79 5.75 -9.96
N ALA A 121 0.89 6.75 -9.97
CA ALA A 121 1.05 8.00 -10.72
C ALA A 121 2.32 8.75 -10.29
N ILE A 122 2.49 8.93 -8.99
CA ILE A 122 3.63 9.67 -8.42
C ILE A 122 4.95 8.99 -8.80
N TYR A 123 5.08 7.70 -8.52
CA TYR A 123 6.35 7.00 -8.77
C TYR A 123 6.61 6.72 -10.25
N ALA A 124 5.58 6.62 -11.10
CA ALA A 124 5.74 6.63 -12.54
C ALA A 124 6.29 7.99 -13.03
N HIS A 125 5.74 9.10 -12.51
CA HIS A 125 6.22 10.46 -12.82
C HIS A 125 7.68 10.64 -12.42
N GLU A 126 8.07 10.23 -11.21
CA GLU A 126 9.46 10.30 -10.72
C GLU A 126 10.45 9.51 -11.60
N LEU A 127 9.98 8.46 -12.25
CA LEU A 127 10.78 7.64 -13.17
C LEU A 127 10.68 8.08 -14.63
N GLY A 128 10.00 9.19 -14.93
CA GLY A 128 9.80 9.69 -16.28
C GLY A 128 8.87 8.83 -17.14
N LEU A 129 7.98 8.07 -16.52
CA LEU A 129 6.97 7.24 -17.17
C LEU A 129 5.62 7.98 -17.20
N ASN A 130 4.83 7.72 -18.25
CA ASN A 130 3.44 8.16 -18.26
C ASN A 130 2.59 7.25 -17.38
N ALA A 131 1.55 7.79 -16.74
CA ALA A 131 0.58 7.03 -15.97
C ALA A 131 -0.83 7.20 -16.53
N ILE A 132 -1.54 6.09 -16.74
CA ILE A 132 -2.97 6.06 -17.09
C ILE A 132 -3.69 5.39 -15.93
N LEU A 133 -4.56 6.14 -15.27
CA LEU A 133 -5.35 5.68 -14.15
C LEU A 133 -6.77 5.40 -14.62
N MET A 134 -7.13 4.12 -14.70
CA MET A 134 -8.47 3.68 -15.07
C MET A 134 -9.30 3.52 -13.80
N LEU A 135 -10.15 4.52 -13.51
CA LEU A 135 -10.81 4.69 -12.23
C LEU A 135 -12.33 4.45 -12.32
N LYS A 136 -12.90 3.99 -11.21
CA LYS A 136 -14.35 3.88 -10.99
C LYS A 136 -14.78 4.80 -9.86
N ASP A 137 -16.08 5.04 -9.78
CA ASP A 137 -16.65 5.80 -8.67
C ASP A 137 -16.45 5.14 -7.31
N GLN A 138 -16.43 5.97 -6.29
CA GLN A 138 -16.53 5.59 -4.87
C GLN A 138 -17.25 6.70 -4.10
N PRO A 139 -17.69 6.43 -2.86
CA PRO A 139 -18.24 7.48 -1.98
C PRO A 139 -17.28 8.65 -1.83
N ASN A 140 -17.81 9.89 -1.96
CA ASN A 140 -17.02 11.10 -1.87
C ASN A 140 -16.45 11.32 -0.46
N SER A 141 -15.22 11.81 -0.39
CA SER A 141 -14.56 12.21 0.84
C SER A 141 -13.45 13.23 0.56
N ALA A 142 -12.91 13.86 1.59
CA ALA A 142 -11.75 14.75 1.44
C ALA A 142 -10.54 14.00 0.85
N VAL A 143 -10.32 12.73 1.22
CA VAL A 143 -9.25 11.90 0.66
C VAL A 143 -9.43 11.66 -0.83
N VAL A 144 -10.66 11.42 -1.30
CA VAL A 144 -10.95 11.25 -2.74
C VAL A 144 -10.59 12.52 -3.51
N ARG A 145 -11.07 13.67 -3.06
CA ARG A 145 -10.78 14.95 -3.71
C ARG A 145 -9.29 15.27 -3.72
N HIS A 146 -8.62 15.06 -2.60
CA HIS A 146 -7.16 15.25 -2.48
C HIS A 146 -6.39 14.35 -3.45
N ASN A 147 -6.75 13.06 -3.53
CA ASN A 147 -6.06 12.12 -4.41
C ASN A 147 -6.27 12.46 -5.89
N LEU A 148 -7.48 12.83 -6.31
CA LEU A 148 -7.76 13.26 -7.69
C LEU A 148 -6.95 14.50 -8.10
N LEU A 149 -6.78 15.48 -7.21
CA LEU A 149 -5.96 16.66 -7.48
C LEU A 149 -4.47 16.32 -7.56
N LEU A 150 -3.98 15.42 -6.70
CA LEU A 150 -2.61 14.94 -6.77
C LEU A 150 -2.33 14.11 -8.03
N ASP A 151 -3.25 13.22 -8.43
CA ASP A 151 -3.14 12.45 -9.66
C ASP A 151 -2.94 13.40 -10.86
N ARG A 152 -3.72 14.48 -10.91
CA ARG A 152 -3.57 15.51 -11.92
C ARG A 152 -2.26 16.28 -11.80
N TYR A 153 -1.86 16.68 -10.58
CA TYR A 153 -0.59 17.39 -10.34
C TYR A 153 0.61 16.62 -10.88
N TYR A 154 0.60 15.29 -10.71
CA TYR A 154 1.64 14.39 -11.24
C TYR A 154 1.41 13.99 -12.71
N ASN A 155 0.55 14.72 -13.44
CA ASN A 155 0.26 14.53 -14.86
C ASN A 155 -0.25 13.13 -15.23
N ALA A 156 -0.92 12.45 -14.33
CA ALA A 156 -1.58 11.19 -14.65
C ALA A 156 -2.78 11.43 -15.58
N GLN A 157 -2.95 10.57 -16.57
CA GLN A 157 -4.16 10.55 -17.40
C GLN A 157 -5.25 9.78 -16.68
N LEU A 158 -6.27 10.49 -16.18
CA LEU A 158 -7.42 9.90 -15.52
C LEU A 158 -8.47 9.50 -16.54
N GLN A 159 -8.96 8.25 -16.45
CA GLN A 159 -10.04 7.73 -17.29
C GLN A 159 -11.11 7.11 -16.38
N TRP A 160 -12.35 7.55 -16.56
CA TRP A 160 -13.49 7.05 -15.80
C TRP A 160 -14.13 5.84 -16.49
N TYR A 161 -14.60 4.88 -15.67
CA TYR A 161 -15.31 3.68 -16.13
C TYR A 161 -16.46 3.35 -15.18
N PRO A 162 -17.63 2.92 -15.71
CA PRO A 162 -18.79 2.61 -14.88
C PRO A 162 -18.63 1.30 -14.10
N ASP A 163 -17.87 0.34 -14.64
CA ASP A 163 -17.74 -1.00 -14.08
C ASP A 163 -16.40 -1.67 -14.40
N ASN A 164 -16.19 -2.86 -13.86
CA ASN A 164 -14.95 -3.62 -14.05
C ASN A 164 -14.81 -4.21 -15.46
N GLU A 165 -15.92 -4.55 -16.11
CA GLU A 165 -15.93 -5.22 -17.43
C GLU A 165 -15.48 -4.24 -18.53
N THR A 166 -16.13 -3.08 -18.60
CA THR A 166 -15.78 -2.01 -19.55
C THR A 166 -14.35 -1.52 -19.35
N ARG A 167 -13.94 -1.35 -18.09
CA ARG A 167 -12.58 -0.96 -17.73
C ARG A 167 -11.55 -1.98 -18.16
N SER A 168 -11.77 -3.26 -17.89
CA SER A 168 -10.85 -4.34 -18.27
C SER A 168 -10.77 -4.53 -19.79
N SER A 169 -11.90 -4.38 -20.50
CA SER A 169 -11.94 -4.41 -21.96
C SER A 169 -11.10 -3.25 -22.57
N ALA A 170 -11.27 -2.03 -22.04
CA ALA A 170 -10.49 -0.87 -22.47
C ALA A 170 -8.99 -1.04 -22.21
N ALA A 171 -8.62 -1.57 -21.04
CA ALA A 171 -7.23 -1.85 -20.72
C ALA A 171 -6.62 -2.89 -21.68
N ASN A 172 -7.33 -3.99 -21.95
CA ASN A 172 -6.88 -5.01 -22.89
C ASN A 172 -6.70 -4.48 -24.30
N LYS A 173 -7.57 -3.56 -24.75
CA LYS A 173 -7.42 -2.87 -26.04
C LYS A 173 -6.18 -1.99 -26.04
N LEU A 174 -6.00 -1.14 -25.02
CA LEU A 174 -4.85 -0.25 -24.89
C LEU A 174 -3.53 -1.02 -24.91
N LEU A 175 -3.44 -2.14 -24.15
CA LEU A 175 -2.23 -2.97 -24.10
C LEU A 175 -1.89 -3.63 -25.44
N LYS A 176 -2.87 -3.91 -26.29
CA LYS A 176 -2.64 -4.42 -27.65
C LYS A 176 -2.17 -3.35 -28.60
N GLU A 177 -2.65 -2.11 -28.43
CA GLU A 177 -2.33 -0.98 -29.31
C GLU A 177 -1.03 -0.28 -28.92
N ALA A 178 -0.70 -0.26 -27.64
CA ALA A 178 0.47 0.42 -27.08
C ALA A 178 1.54 -0.59 -26.63
N SER A 179 2.49 -0.92 -27.51
CA SER A 179 3.52 -1.95 -27.28
C SER A 179 4.45 -1.70 -26.07
N LYS A 180 4.44 -0.49 -25.51
CA LYS A 180 5.23 -0.09 -24.33
C LYS A 180 4.35 0.29 -23.13
N ALA A 181 3.12 -0.19 -23.10
CA ALA A 181 2.26 -0.07 -21.94
C ALA A 181 2.40 -1.31 -21.02
N TYR A 182 2.46 -1.07 -19.73
CA TYR A 182 2.56 -2.11 -18.69
C TYR A 182 1.40 -1.96 -17.71
N LEU A 183 0.66 -3.05 -17.49
CA LEU A 183 -0.47 -3.06 -16.58
C LEU A 183 -0.05 -3.49 -15.18
N ILE A 184 -0.23 -2.61 -14.21
CA ILE A 184 -0.17 -2.93 -12.78
C ILE A 184 -1.60 -3.23 -12.30
N PRO A 185 -1.88 -4.44 -11.78
CA PRO A 185 -3.22 -4.79 -11.34
C PRO A 185 -3.65 -3.98 -10.10
N THR A 186 -4.95 -4.03 -9.79
CA THR A 186 -5.52 -3.35 -8.62
C THR A 186 -4.71 -3.60 -7.36
N GLY A 187 -4.29 -2.52 -6.70
CA GLY A 187 -3.50 -2.59 -5.47
C GLY A 187 -2.09 -3.16 -5.66
N GLY A 188 -1.60 -3.34 -6.89
CA GLY A 188 -0.30 -3.93 -7.18
C GLY A 188 -0.18 -5.39 -6.70
N SER A 189 -1.29 -6.15 -6.75
CA SER A 189 -1.36 -7.49 -6.15
C SER A 189 -1.26 -8.58 -7.21
N ASN A 190 -0.04 -8.87 -7.63
CA ASN A 190 0.38 -10.02 -8.43
C ASN A 190 1.68 -10.59 -7.84
N SER A 191 2.21 -11.66 -8.41
CA SER A 191 3.44 -12.33 -7.96
C SER A 191 4.65 -11.41 -7.84
N ILE A 192 4.73 -10.34 -8.64
CA ILE A 192 5.84 -9.38 -8.60
C ILE A 192 5.65 -8.37 -7.46
N GLY A 193 4.48 -7.71 -7.39
CA GLY A 193 4.24 -6.66 -6.39
C GLY A 193 4.20 -7.20 -4.96
N VAL A 194 3.76 -8.45 -4.77
CA VAL A 194 3.71 -9.09 -3.45
C VAL A 194 5.10 -9.31 -2.85
N LEU A 195 6.16 -9.42 -3.68
CA LEU A 195 7.55 -9.50 -3.22
C LEU A 195 7.93 -8.36 -2.27
N GLY A 196 7.35 -7.17 -2.45
CA GLY A 196 7.54 -6.04 -1.55
C GLY A 196 7.15 -6.35 -0.10
N PHE A 197 6.16 -7.24 0.10
CA PHE A 197 5.74 -7.65 1.45
C PHE A 197 6.41 -8.93 1.94
N VAL A 198 6.88 -9.80 1.06
CA VAL A 198 7.85 -10.84 1.45
C VAL A 198 9.11 -10.17 2.01
N ASN A 199 9.64 -9.17 1.30
CA ASN A 199 10.80 -8.38 1.77
C ASN A 199 10.51 -7.64 3.08
N ALA A 200 9.30 -7.10 3.28
CA ALA A 200 8.90 -6.41 4.49
C ALA A 200 8.86 -7.33 5.73
N ALA A 201 8.51 -8.59 5.55
CA ALA A 201 8.57 -9.58 6.64
C ALA A 201 10.02 -9.88 7.06
N PHE A 202 10.96 -9.98 6.13
CA PHE A 202 12.40 -10.10 6.47
C PHE A 202 12.93 -8.82 7.14
N GLU A 203 12.45 -7.63 6.74
CA GLU A 203 12.75 -6.37 7.42
C GLU A 203 12.26 -6.42 8.88
N LEU A 204 11.03 -6.90 9.11
CA LEU A 204 10.49 -7.08 10.46
C LEU A 204 11.33 -8.08 11.27
N ALA A 205 11.75 -9.21 10.68
CA ALA A 205 12.61 -10.18 11.33
C ALA A 205 13.95 -9.58 11.76
N ASP A 206 14.57 -8.74 10.92
CA ASP A 206 15.78 -8.01 11.28
C ASP A 206 15.56 -7.04 12.44
N GLN A 207 14.39 -6.37 12.47
CA GLN A 207 14.01 -5.46 13.56
C GLN A 207 13.72 -6.18 14.87
N ILE A 208 13.12 -7.36 14.83
CA ILE A 208 12.94 -8.24 16.00
C ILE A 208 14.32 -8.70 16.50
N LYS A 209 15.16 -9.20 15.60
CA LYS A 209 16.51 -9.68 15.94
C LYS A 209 17.40 -8.61 16.56
N THR A 210 17.25 -7.34 16.15
CA THR A 210 18.00 -6.20 16.68
C THR A 210 17.36 -5.58 17.94
N GLY A 211 16.26 -6.15 18.44
CA GLY A 211 15.61 -5.71 19.68
C GLY A 211 14.81 -4.42 19.56
N GLN A 212 14.44 -3.99 18.34
CA GLN A 212 13.57 -2.82 18.17
C GLN A 212 12.15 -3.09 18.63
N ILE A 213 11.72 -4.33 18.56
CA ILE A 213 10.45 -4.85 19.08
C ILE A 213 10.66 -6.31 19.47
N SER A 214 9.95 -6.81 20.48
CA SER A 214 9.78 -8.24 20.69
C SER A 214 8.93 -8.82 19.56
N GLU A 215 9.09 -10.10 19.24
CA GLU A 215 8.23 -10.73 18.23
C GLU A 215 6.75 -10.49 18.58
N PRO A 216 5.96 -9.85 17.69
CA PRO A 216 4.56 -9.58 17.98
C PRO A 216 3.75 -10.87 18.06
N ASP A 217 2.82 -10.95 19.01
CA ASP A 217 1.79 -12.00 19.00
C ASP A 217 0.81 -11.80 17.85
N LEU A 218 0.41 -10.54 17.63
CA LEU A 218 -0.61 -10.14 16.66
C LEU A 218 -0.11 -9.00 15.78
N ILE A 219 -0.30 -9.15 14.45
CA ILE A 219 -0.02 -8.11 13.46
C ILE A 219 -1.33 -7.72 12.78
N TYR A 220 -1.79 -6.48 12.94
CA TYR A 220 -3.01 -5.98 12.33
C TYR A 220 -2.72 -5.23 11.04
N ILE A 221 -3.36 -5.64 9.94
CA ILE A 221 -3.31 -4.97 8.65
C ILE A 221 -4.71 -4.79 8.05
N PRO A 222 -5.02 -3.68 7.36
CA PRO A 222 -6.20 -3.59 6.52
C PRO A 222 -5.96 -4.28 5.16
N ILE A 223 -6.94 -5.01 4.65
CA ILE A 223 -6.83 -5.67 3.34
C ILE A 223 -7.98 -5.35 2.39
N GLY A 224 -7.63 -5.11 1.11
CA GLY A 224 -8.54 -5.01 -0.02
C GLY A 224 -8.11 -5.95 -1.16
N SER A 225 -6.93 -5.76 -1.74
CA SER A 225 -6.41 -6.56 -2.89
C SER A 225 -5.59 -7.80 -2.48
N CYS A 226 -5.55 -8.18 -1.21
CA CYS A 226 -4.90 -9.35 -0.63
C CYS A 226 -3.37 -9.45 -0.72
N GLY A 227 -2.71 -8.71 -1.61
CA GLY A 227 -1.27 -8.89 -1.85
C GLY A 227 -0.38 -8.55 -0.66
N THR A 228 -0.79 -7.65 0.25
CA THR A 228 -0.06 -7.36 1.49
C THR A 228 -0.08 -8.58 2.42
N ALA A 229 -1.27 -9.17 2.60
CA ALA A 229 -1.44 -10.35 3.45
C ALA A 229 -0.65 -11.56 2.92
N ALA A 230 -0.78 -11.86 1.62
CA ALA A 230 -0.07 -12.98 1.02
C ALA A 230 1.46 -12.86 1.15
N GLY A 231 2.00 -11.65 0.91
CA GLY A 231 3.45 -11.41 1.03
C GLY A 231 3.94 -11.48 2.47
N LEU A 232 3.22 -10.89 3.42
CA LEU A 232 3.57 -10.99 4.83
C LEU A 232 3.52 -12.43 5.32
N LEU A 233 2.45 -13.18 5.02
CA LEU A 233 2.34 -14.58 5.43
C LEU A 233 3.50 -15.42 4.92
N LEU A 234 3.82 -15.34 3.62
CA LEU A 234 4.93 -16.09 3.05
C LEU A 234 6.27 -15.66 3.63
N GLY A 235 6.49 -14.35 3.73
CA GLY A 235 7.72 -13.83 4.31
C GLY A 235 7.88 -14.15 5.79
N MET A 236 6.79 -14.19 6.57
CA MET A 236 6.79 -14.60 7.98
C MET A 236 7.18 -16.08 8.12
N GLN A 237 6.62 -16.97 7.27
CA GLN A 237 7.04 -18.38 7.23
C GLN A 237 8.53 -18.50 6.94
N ALA A 238 9.01 -17.81 5.89
CA ALA A 238 10.40 -17.88 5.47
C ALA A 238 11.38 -17.24 6.48
N ALA A 239 10.93 -16.25 7.24
CA ALA A 239 11.68 -15.58 8.30
C ALA A 239 11.48 -16.20 9.69
N ASN A 240 10.69 -17.28 9.81
CA ASN A 240 10.37 -17.96 11.07
C ASN A 240 9.71 -17.03 12.12
N ILE A 241 8.81 -16.15 11.68
CA ILE A 241 7.97 -15.30 12.53
C ILE A 241 6.65 -16.03 12.80
N ARG A 242 6.27 -16.18 14.06
CA ARG A 242 5.11 -16.98 14.50
C ARG A 242 3.86 -16.14 14.80
N SER A 243 3.93 -14.83 14.57
CA SER A 243 2.82 -13.91 14.78
C SER A 243 1.55 -14.36 14.05
N HIS A 244 0.38 -14.07 14.61
CA HIS A 244 -0.88 -14.19 13.87
C HIS A 244 -1.12 -12.90 13.09
N LEU A 245 -1.49 -13.03 11.82
CA LEU A 245 -1.81 -11.92 10.94
C LEU A 245 -3.31 -11.67 10.93
N ILE A 246 -3.73 -10.58 11.56
CA ILE A 246 -5.14 -10.16 11.64
C ILE A 246 -5.42 -9.25 10.44
N CYS A 247 -6.11 -9.79 9.45
CA CYS A 247 -6.45 -9.12 8.21
C CYS A 247 -7.85 -8.50 8.31
N VAL A 248 -7.92 -7.18 8.50
CA VAL A 248 -9.20 -6.45 8.57
C VAL A 248 -9.70 -6.16 7.16
N ILE A 249 -10.76 -6.83 6.76
CA ILE A 249 -11.35 -6.73 5.43
C ILE A 249 -12.10 -5.40 5.29
N VAL A 250 -11.83 -4.66 4.21
CA VAL A 250 -12.46 -3.35 3.94
C VAL A 250 -13.53 -3.39 2.86
N GLU A 251 -13.65 -4.50 2.14
CA GLU A 251 -14.66 -4.75 1.11
C GLU A 251 -15.97 -5.27 1.70
N PRO A 252 -17.12 -5.06 1.05
CA PRO A 252 -18.41 -5.51 1.54
C PRO A 252 -18.51 -7.05 1.62
N GLU A 253 -19.54 -7.51 2.34
CA GLU A 253 -19.73 -8.91 2.73
C GLU A 253 -19.77 -9.90 1.57
N GLU A 254 -20.39 -9.51 0.45
CA GLU A 254 -20.56 -10.38 -0.73
C GLU A 254 -19.22 -10.85 -1.34
N LYS A 255 -18.14 -10.15 -1.06
CA LYS A 255 -16.80 -10.47 -1.59
C LYS A 255 -15.91 -11.21 -0.59
N GLN A 256 -16.35 -11.36 0.65
CA GLN A 256 -15.46 -11.81 1.74
C GLN A 256 -14.93 -13.24 1.56
N ASP A 257 -15.71 -14.13 0.94
CA ASP A 257 -15.29 -15.52 0.70
C ASP A 257 -14.20 -15.65 -0.37
N GLU A 258 -14.02 -14.61 -1.19
CA GLU A 258 -12.98 -14.58 -2.21
C GLU A 258 -11.59 -14.23 -1.62
N PHE A 259 -11.53 -13.58 -0.46
CA PHE A 259 -10.27 -13.11 0.12
C PHE A 259 -9.32 -14.25 0.47
N LEU A 260 -9.81 -15.29 1.17
CA LEU A 260 -8.99 -16.44 1.51
C LEU A 260 -8.44 -17.13 0.27
N LYS A 261 -9.28 -17.32 -0.75
CA LYS A 261 -8.88 -17.92 -2.03
C LYS A 261 -7.80 -17.09 -2.72
N GLN A 262 -7.96 -15.77 -2.72
CA GLN A 262 -7.00 -14.87 -3.36
C GLN A 262 -5.68 -14.80 -2.59
N ILE A 263 -5.71 -14.78 -1.24
CA ILE A 263 -4.50 -14.83 -0.43
C ILE A 263 -3.74 -16.14 -0.68
N LYS A 264 -4.44 -17.29 -0.63
CA LYS A 264 -3.85 -18.61 -0.90
C LYS A 264 -3.24 -18.68 -2.30
N LYS A 265 -3.96 -18.20 -3.32
CA LYS A 265 -3.49 -18.19 -4.69
C LYS A 265 -2.17 -17.42 -4.83
N LEU A 266 -2.12 -16.19 -4.30
CA LEU A 266 -0.92 -15.35 -4.35
C LEU A 266 0.23 -15.96 -3.54
N PHE A 267 -0.07 -16.52 -2.37
CA PHE A 267 0.94 -17.20 -1.54
C PHE A 267 1.59 -18.36 -2.29
N VAL A 268 0.80 -19.26 -2.86
CA VAL A 268 1.32 -20.43 -3.60
C VAL A 268 2.13 -19.98 -4.82
N GLU A 269 1.59 -19.08 -5.63
CA GLU A 269 2.26 -18.58 -6.83
C GLU A 269 3.65 -17.99 -6.52
N ILE A 270 3.77 -17.20 -5.44
CA ILE A 270 5.04 -16.56 -5.09
C ILE A 270 6.00 -17.54 -4.44
N ASN A 271 5.48 -18.44 -3.61
CA ASN A 271 6.25 -19.50 -2.96
C ASN A 271 6.96 -20.38 -4.00
N GLU A 272 6.20 -20.84 -5.01
CA GLU A 272 6.74 -21.62 -6.13
C GLU A 272 7.76 -20.81 -6.96
N ASN A 273 7.45 -19.55 -7.26
CA ASN A 273 8.35 -18.69 -8.03
C ASN A 273 9.68 -18.44 -7.30
N LEU A 274 9.65 -18.13 -6.00
CA LEU A 274 10.87 -17.90 -5.23
C LEU A 274 11.71 -19.18 -5.10
N HIS A 275 11.07 -20.32 -4.86
CA HIS A 275 11.78 -21.61 -4.83
C HIS A 275 12.41 -21.95 -6.19
N ALA A 276 11.74 -21.66 -7.30
CA ALA A 276 12.28 -21.89 -8.64
C ALA A 276 13.50 -21.00 -8.95
N LEU A 277 13.53 -19.79 -8.39
CA LEU A 277 14.64 -18.85 -8.57
C LEU A 277 15.82 -19.13 -7.63
N ASP A 278 15.52 -19.57 -6.42
CA ASP A 278 16.53 -19.91 -5.41
C ASP A 278 16.07 -21.13 -4.61
N ALA A 279 16.65 -22.29 -4.87
CA ALA A 279 16.28 -23.55 -4.24
C ALA A 279 16.52 -23.58 -2.71
N SER A 280 17.25 -22.61 -2.15
CA SER A 280 17.37 -22.42 -0.70
C SER A 280 16.11 -21.79 -0.08
N PHE A 281 15.23 -21.16 -0.89
CA PHE A 281 13.90 -20.77 -0.46
C PHE A 281 13.00 -22.01 -0.44
N HIS A 282 12.67 -22.50 0.77
CA HIS A 282 11.84 -23.69 0.91
C HIS A 282 10.42 -23.49 0.39
N LEU A 283 9.79 -24.57 -0.05
CA LEU A 283 8.35 -24.56 -0.29
C LEU A 283 7.61 -24.65 1.07
N TYR A 284 6.83 -23.65 1.38
CA TYR A 284 6.07 -23.55 2.63
C TYR A 284 4.61 -23.93 2.40
N ASP A 285 4.04 -24.66 3.34
CA ASP A 285 2.59 -24.85 3.39
C ASP A 285 1.89 -23.53 3.77
N PHE A 286 0.65 -23.36 3.29
CA PHE A 286 -0.11 -22.18 3.64
C PHE A 286 -0.50 -22.23 5.13
N PRO A 287 -0.12 -21.21 5.96
CA PRO A 287 -0.28 -21.23 7.40
C PRO A 287 -1.70 -20.77 7.79
N GLU A 288 -2.68 -21.68 7.69
CA GLU A 288 -4.09 -21.35 7.98
C GLU A 288 -4.30 -20.88 9.42
N ASP A 289 -3.55 -21.43 10.35
CA ASP A 289 -3.58 -21.12 11.77
C ASP A 289 -3.02 -19.72 12.12
N GLN A 290 -2.15 -19.18 11.28
CA GLN A 290 -1.60 -17.83 11.48
C GLN A 290 -2.44 -16.72 10.82
N LEU A 291 -3.45 -17.05 10.02
CA LEU A 291 -4.30 -16.07 9.34
C LEU A 291 -5.66 -15.93 9.99
N VAL A 292 -5.99 -14.72 10.41
CA VAL A 292 -7.33 -14.36 10.88
C VAL A 292 -7.95 -13.32 9.95
N LEU A 293 -9.10 -13.63 9.36
CA LEU A 293 -9.88 -12.69 8.57
C LEU A 293 -10.94 -12.00 9.44
N ASN A 294 -10.70 -10.75 9.81
CA ASN A 294 -11.66 -9.93 10.55
C ASN A 294 -12.62 -9.25 9.58
N LYS A 295 -13.89 -9.65 9.62
CA LYS A 295 -14.96 -9.22 8.71
C LYS A 295 -15.86 -8.13 9.31
N LYS A 296 -15.64 -7.74 10.58
CA LYS A 296 -16.54 -6.89 11.36
C LYS A 296 -16.60 -5.43 10.86
N PHE A 297 -15.50 -4.91 10.30
CA PHE A 297 -15.31 -3.49 10.02
C PHE A 297 -15.40 -3.11 8.53
N CYS A 298 -15.96 -3.96 7.69
CA CYS A 298 -16.07 -3.71 6.25
C CYS A 298 -16.97 -2.51 5.90
N GLY A 299 -18.10 -2.37 6.61
CA GLY A 299 -19.15 -1.37 6.30
C GLY A 299 -20.03 -1.79 5.10
N PRO A 300 -21.01 -0.95 4.73
CA PRO A 300 -22.01 -1.29 3.71
C PRO A 300 -21.45 -1.29 2.29
N SER A 301 -20.38 -0.54 2.02
CA SER A 301 -19.67 -0.55 0.73
C SER A 301 -18.25 -0.05 0.88
N TYR A 302 -17.42 -0.31 -0.15
CA TYR A 302 -16.05 0.17 -0.20
C TYR A 302 -15.96 1.70 -0.08
N GLY A 303 -15.09 2.20 0.79
CA GLY A 303 -14.85 3.63 0.98
C GLY A 303 -15.86 4.35 1.89
N VAL A 304 -16.89 3.66 2.38
CA VAL A 304 -17.81 4.25 3.38
C VAL A 304 -17.13 4.30 4.74
N LEU A 305 -17.15 5.50 5.34
CA LEU A 305 -16.70 5.72 6.71
C LEU A 305 -17.73 5.15 7.69
N ILE A 306 -17.32 4.18 8.49
CA ILE A 306 -18.14 3.63 9.58
C ILE A 306 -17.87 4.37 10.88
N PRO A 307 -18.80 4.37 11.86
CA PRO A 307 -18.62 5.07 13.14
C PRO A 307 -17.36 4.65 13.89
N GLU A 308 -17.02 3.36 13.90
CA GLU A 308 -15.84 2.82 14.57
C GLU A 308 -14.54 3.31 13.94
N ALA A 309 -14.52 3.47 12.61
CA ALA A 309 -13.37 4.04 11.92
C ALA A 309 -13.25 5.56 12.19
N ALA A 310 -14.37 6.28 12.31
CA ALA A 310 -14.36 7.69 12.70
C ALA A 310 -13.83 7.90 14.13
N ASP A 311 -14.22 7.06 15.07
CA ASP A 311 -13.67 7.05 16.44
C ASP A 311 -12.16 6.74 16.42
N ALA A 312 -11.74 5.73 15.64
CA ALA A 312 -10.34 5.37 15.49
C ALA A 312 -9.47 6.52 14.92
N ILE A 313 -9.97 7.26 13.91
CA ILE A 313 -9.31 8.47 13.38
C ILE A 313 -9.11 9.50 14.49
N THR A 314 -10.18 9.77 15.25
CA THR A 314 -10.17 10.75 16.32
C THR A 314 -9.17 10.39 17.40
N ARG A 315 -9.19 9.13 17.86
CA ARG A 315 -8.26 8.62 18.88
C ARG A 315 -6.81 8.69 18.41
N MET A 316 -6.50 8.17 17.23
CA MET A 316 -5.13 8.22 16.68
C MET A 316 -4.61 9.66 16.57
N GLN A 317 -5.45 10.61 16.15
CA GLN A 317 -5.06 12.01 16.07
C GLN A 317 -4.82 12.62 17.44
N GLN A 318 -5.69 12.34 18.41
CA GLN A 318 -5.61 12.93 19.77
C GLN A 318 -4.48 12.33 20.60
N THR A 319 -4.24 11.01 20.51
CA THR A 319 -3.29 10.31 21.36
C THR A 319 -1.88 10.27 20.76
N GLU A 320 -1.75 10.08 19.45
CA GLU A 320 -0.47 9.82 18.80
C GLU A 320 -0.08 10.86 17.72
N GLN A 321 -1.00 11.74 17.35
CA GLN A 321 -0.83 12.72 16.26
C GLN A 321 -0.48 12.06 14.91
N ILE A 322 -0.99 10.85 14.70
CA ILE A 322 -0.78 10.07 13.46
C ILE A 322 -2.09 10.06 12.66
N ARG A 323 -2.01 10.48 11.41
CA ARG A 323 -3.13 10.42 10.48
C ARG A 323 -3.37 9.00 9.99
N VAL A 324 -4.61 8.55 10.12
CA VAL A 324 -5.14 7.33 9.50
C VAL A 324 -6.38 7.70 8.69
N GLU A 325 -6.79 6.86 7.73
CA GLU A 325 -7.93 7.18 6.85
C GLU A 325 -9.03 6.12 6.95
N GLY A 326 -10.27 6.53 6.64
CA GLY A 326 -11.48 5.78 6.97
C GLY A 326 -11.71 4.51 6.14
N THR A 327 -11.05 4.34 4.98
CA THR A 327 -11.25 3.17 4.12
C THR A 327 -10.48 1.96 4.60
N TYR A 328 -9.23 2.15 5.05
CA TYR A 328 -8.28 1.09 5.38
C TYR A 328 -7.75 1.18 6.81
N SER A 329 -6.83 2.12 7.06
CA SER A 329 -6.01 2.13 8.27
C SER A 329 -6.82 2.36 9.55
N ALA A 330 -7.85 3.20 9.51
CA ALA A 330 -8.72 3.41 10.66
C ALA A 330 -9.57 2.18 11.01
N LYS A 331 -9.97 1.37 10.00
CA LYS A 331 -10.69 0.11 10.27
C LYS A 331 -9.81 -0.92 10.98
N ALA A 332 -8.50 -0.95 10.68
CA ALA A 332 -7.57 -1.80 11.42
C ALA A 332 -7.38 -1.33 12.87
N ILE A 333 -7.32 -0.02 13.11
CA ILE A 333 -7.31 0.53 14.48
C ILE A 333 -8.64 0.25 15.20
N ALA A 334 -9.78 0.34 14.51
CA ALA A 334 -11.08 -0.02 15.11
C ALA A 334 -11.13 -1.48 15.57
N ALA A 335 -10.52 -2.39 14.79
CA ALA A 335 -10.39 -3.79 15.19
C ALA A 335 -9.50 -3.95 16.44
N ILE A 336 -8.39 -3.22 16.54
CA ILE A 336 -7.54 -3.22 17.75
C ILE A 336 -8.31 -2.68 18.97
N ILE A 337 -9.08 -1.61 18.81
CA ILE A 337 -9.91 -1.05 19.90
C ILE A 337 -10.96 -2.05 20.38
N ASP A 338 -11.62 -2.75 19.46
CA ASP A 338 -12.61 -3.78 19.76
C ASP A 338 -12.00 -4.97 20.50
N ASP A 339 -10.89 -5.50 20.00
CA ASP A 339 -10.17 -6.62 20.60
C ASP A 339 -9.61 -6.25 21.99
N ALA A 340 -9.14 -5.01 22.18
CA ALA A 340 -8.72 -4.50 23.48
C ALA A 340 -9.89 -4.43 24.46
N SER A 341 -11.06 -3.98 23.99
CA SER A 341 -12.27 -3.86 24.84
C SER A 341 -12.79 -5.23 25.33
N SER A 342 -12.52 -6.29 24.58
CA SER A 342 -12.88 -7.67 24.94
C SER A 342 -11.84 -8.36 25.83
N GLY A 343 -10.70 -7.73 26.12
CA GLY A 343 -9.57 -8.33 26.85
C GLY A 343 -8.68 -9.24 25.99
N ALA A 344 -8.93 -9.36 24.67
CA ALA A 344 -8.18 -10.26 23.80
C ALA A 344 -6.71 -9.84 23.61
N LEU A 345 -6.36 -8.61 23.95
CA LEU A 345 -5.01 -8.06 23.83
C LEU A 345 -4.21 -8.05 25.14
N GLU A 346 -4.77 -8.56 26.23
CA GLU A 346 -4.07 -8.66 27.51
C GLU A 346 -2.77 -9.46 27.35
N GLU A 347 -1.68 -8.91 27.89
CA GLU A 347 -0.34 -9.51 27.84
C GLU A 347 0.21 -9.79 26.41
N LYS A 348 -0.45 -9.29 25.36
CA LYS A 348 -0.02 -9.45 23.97
C LYS A 348 0.88 -8.31 23.51
N THR A 349 1.89 -8.65 22.71
CA THR A 349 2.62 -7.68 21.89
C THR A 349 1.86 -7.53 20.56
N VAL A 350 1.34 -6.32 20.31
CA VAL A 350 0.50 -6.01 19.15
C VAL A 350 1.22 -5.04 18.22
N LEU A 351 1.26 -5.36 16.94
CA LEU A 351 1.83 -4.50 15.90
C LEU A 351 0.74 -4.06 14.92
N PHE A 352 0.43 -2.77 14.91
CA PHE A 352 -0.36 -2.15 13.85
C PHE A 352 0.55 -1.80 12.66
N TRP A 353 0.25 -2.31 11.47
CA TRP A 353 0.96 -1.95 10.25
C TRP A 353 0.25 -0.80 9.56
N ASN A 354 0.74 0.42 9.75
CA ASN A 354 0.13 1.61 9.15
C ASN A 354 0.45 1.70 7.66
N THR A 355 -0.57 1.48 6.84
CA THR A 355 -0.46 1.38 5.38
C THR A 355 -0.74 2.68 4.64
N TYR A 356 -1.23 3.72 5.32
CA TYR A 356 -1.69 4.97 4.74
C TYR A 356 -0.62 6.07 4.83
N CYS A 357 -0.42 6.82 3.74
CA CYS A 357 0.38 8.04 3.76
C CYS A 357 -0.43 9.21 4.32
N GLY A 358 -0.13 9.62 5.55
CA GLY A 358 -0.81 10.73 6.22
C GLY A 358 -0.21 12.12 5.96
N ILE A 359 0.74 12.25 5.01
CA ILE A 359 1.38 13.52 4.67
C ILE A 359 0.36 14.41 3.94
N ASP A 360 0.37 15.69 4.28
CA ASP A 360 -0.45 16.69 3.62
C ASP A 360 0.28 17.28 2.41
N PHE A 361 -0.29 17.07 1.23
CA PHE A 361 0.21 17.60 -0.03
C PHE A 361 -0.67 18.74 -0.58
N SER A 362 -1.59 19.29 0.20
CA SER A 362 -2.53 20.33 -0.25
C SER A 362 -1.83 21.60 -0.76
N HIS A 363 -0.58 21.82 -0.36
CA HIS A 363 0.24 22.94 -0.86
C HIS A 363 0.69 22.80 -2.33
N LEU A 364 0.48 21.65 -2.97
CA LEU A 364 0.88 21.38 -4.36
C LEU A 364 -0.18 21.76 -5.39
N PHE A 365 -1.41 22.06 -4.97
CA PHE A 365 -2.52 22.38 -5.88
C PHE A 365 -3.45 23.44 -5.28
N GLU A 366 -4.20 24.10 -6.15
CA GLU A 366 -5.23 25.07 -5.77
C GLU A 366 -6.63 24.44 -5.79
N GLU A 367 -7.56 24.97 -4.99
CA GLU A 367 -8.92 24.43 -4.90
C GLU A 367 -9.62 24.35 -6.26
N ASN A 368 -9.42 25.34 -7.13
CA ASN A 368 -10.03 25.41 -8.47
C ASN A 368 -9.39 24.48 -9.52
N ASP A 369 -8.31 23.79 -9.19
CA ASP A 369 -7.63 22.88 -10.11
C ASP A 369 -8.49 21.69 -10.55
N TYR A 370 -9.53 21.36 -9.77
CA TYR A 370 -10.48 20.31 -10.13
C TYR A 370 -11.18 20.54 -11.48
N LYS A 371 -11.31 21.80 -11.94
CA LYS A 371 -11.92 22.16 -13.24
C LYS A 371 -11.13 21.63 -14.44
N GLN A 372 -9.90 21.18 -14.21
CA GLN A 372 -9.05 20.58 -15.23
C GLN A 372 -9.08 19.04 -15.19
N LEU A 373 -9.82 18.45 -14.26
CA LEU A 373 -10.11 17.02 -14.25
C LEU A 373 -11.12 16.67 -15.37
N PRO A 374 -11.19 15.41 -15.83
CA PRO A 374 -12.29 14.92 -16.64
C PRO A 374 -13.65 15.21 -15.97
N ALA A 375 -14.68 15.49 -16.78
CA ALA A 375 -15.98 15.96 -16.30
C ALA A 375 -16.60 15.02 -15.24
N GLU A 376 -16.41 13.72 -15.39
CA GLU A 376 -16.92 12.71 -14.48
C GLU A 376 -16.38 12.87 -13.05
N PHE A 377 -15.14 13.36 -12.91
CA PHE A 377 -14.52 13.57 -11.60
C PHE A 377 -14.77 14.96 -11.02
N GLN A 378 -15.20 15.93 -11.81
CA GLN A 378 -15.53 17.28 -11.29
C GLN A 378 -16.71 17.24 -10.31
N SER A 379 -17.65 16.31 -10.50
CA SER A 379 -18.79 16.10 -9.63
C SER A 379 -18.43 15.83 -8.15
N TYR A 380 -17.23 15.35 -7.87
CA TYR A 380 -16.70 15.17 -6.51
C TYR A 380 -16.45 16.49 -5.78
N PHE A 381 -16.35 17.60 -6.51
CA PHE A 381 -16.08 18.95 -5.99
C PHE A 381 -17.30 19.87 -6.07
N GLU A 382 -18.28 19.53 -6.92
CA GLU A 382 -19.47 20.31 -7.19
C GLU A 382 -20.67 19.71 -6.43
N GLY A 383 -21.26 20.45 -5.49
CA GLY A 383 -22.44 20.02 -4.75
C GLY A 383 -22.36 20.26 -3.24
N ALA A 384 -23.51 20.17 -2.56
CA ALA A 384 -23.57 20.23 -1.11
C ALA A 384 -22.84 19.01 -0.54
N HIS A 385 -21.61 19.20 -0.14
CA HIS A 385 -20.85 18.18 0.58
C HIS A 385 -21.54 17.97 1.93
N THR A 386 -22.17 16.84 2.15
CA THR A 386 -22.35 16.32 3.50
C THR A 386 -20.92 16.11 4.01
N GLU A 387 -20.37 17.16 4.60
CA GLU A 387 -19.08 17.11 5.27
C GLU A 387 -19.18 16.09 6.39
N VAL A 388 -18.78 14.86 6.08
CA VAL A 388 -18.16 14.05 7.11
C VAL A 388 -16.83 14.76 7.36
N LYS A 389 -16.80 15.61 8.38
CA LYS A 389 -15.58 16.31 8.82
C LYS A 389 -14.55 15.24 9.08
N ASN A 390 -13.67 15.03 8.10
CA ASN A 390 -12.46 14.25 8.30
C ASN A 390 -11.52 15.16 9.12
N TYR A 391 -11.41 14.88 10.38
CA TYR A 391 -10.46 15.49 11.31
C TYR A 391 -9.04 15.01 11.01
#